data_4bf3488c74d3ac8ba51fa9040cb2468b
#
_entry.id   4bf3488c74d3ac8ba51fa9040cb2468b
#
_cell.length_a   1.000
_cell.length_b   1.000
_cell.length_c   1.000
_cell.angle_alpha   90.00
_cell.angle_beta   90.00
_cell.angle_gamma   90.00
#
_symmetry.space_group_name_H-M   'P 1'
#
loop_
_entity.id
_entity.type
_entity.pdbx_description
1 polymer ?
#
loop_
_entity_poly.entity_id
_entity_poly.type
_entity_poly.pdbx_seq_one_letter_code
_entity_poly.pdbx_strand_id
1 'polypeptide(L)'
;SDVYKRQIMHQASDYLAESEALEQLIAPLQANDFTHPTGFKSWTFETIMRHLHFWNHMANLALTAPDDFQAELKPAVEAMMAGKTLPDIELAKFPEEGLELVALWQAGFRELAAAYQQADPSDRVSWVGPSMSARSSITARQMETWAHGQAIADELGIERSEDDRIRNIVVLGVNTFGWSFMVRGMEVPEDQPALRLTSPSGESWEYGNPDSDQVISGMAHEFAQVVTQTRNIADTQLVCEGDTAELWMRNAQCFAGAAAEPPAPGVRRTKSPA
;
A
#
# COMPACT_ATOMS: atom_id res chain seq x y z
N SER A 1 23.22 11.89 -32.15
CA SER A 1 22.93 12.48 -30.85
C SER A 1 21.74 11.75 -30.28
N ASP A 2 22.03 10.66 -29.58
CA ASP A 2 21.03 9.88 -28.85
C ASP A 2 20.60 10.71 -27.66
N VAL A 3 19.49 11.42 -27.79
CA VAL A 3 18.73 11.90 -26.66
C VAL A 3 18.14 10.63 -26.00
N TYR A 4 18.79 10.14 -24.97
CA TYR A 4 18.21 9.14 -24.07
C TYR A 4 16.83 9.67 -23.66
N LYS A 5 15.76 9.11 -24.21
CA LYS A 5 14.40 9.36 -23.75
C LYS A 5 14.35 8.83 -22.32
N ARG A 6 14.52 9.72 -21.36
CA ARG A 6 14.35 9.41 -19.94
C ARG A 6 12.99 8.75 -19.80
N GLN A 7 12.96 7.53 -19.34
CA GLN A 7 11.71 6.78 -19.17
C GLN A 7 10.91 7.49 -18.08
N ILE A 8 9.70 7.98 -18.39
CA ILE A 8 8.85 8.68 -17.43
C ILE A 8 8.42 7.70 -16.35
N MET A 9 8.58 8.11 -15.08
CA MET A 9 8.13 7.35 -13.91
C MET A 9 6.63 7.55 -13.68
N HIS A 10 5.78 6.85 -14.44
CA HIS A 10 4.32 6.95 -14.30
C HIS A 10 3.84 6.61 -12.89
N GLN A 11 4.50 5.67 -12.22
CA GLN A 11 4.17 5.27 -10.85
C GLN A 11 4.31 6.42 -9.86
N ALA A 12 5.24 7.35 -10.08
CA ALA A 12 5.36 8.54 -9.22
C ALA A 12 4.18 9.50 -9.40
N SER A 13 3.67 9.65 -10.62
CA SER A 13 2.46 10.44 -10.90
C SER A 13 1.21 9.77 -10.32
N ASP A 14 1.12 8.45 -10.39
CA ASP A 14 0.02 7.67 -9.80
C ASP A 14 0.05 7.76 -8.26
N TYR A 15 1.23 7.69 -7.66
CA TYR A 15 1.40 7.92 -6.22
C TYR A 15 0.94 9.34 -5.81
N LEU A 16 1.30 10.36 -6.58
CA LEU A 16 0.86 11.73 -6.34
C LEU A 16 -0.66 11.82 -6.37
N ALA A 17 -1.29 11.30 -7.42
CA ALA A 17 -2.75 11.30 -7.57
C ALA A 17 -3.45 10.53 -6.42
N GLU A 18 -2.86 9.41 -5.95
CA GLU A 18 -3.39 8.66 -4.81
C GLU A 18 -3.33 9.46 -3.51
N SER A 19 -2.21 10.16 -3.29
CA SER A 19 -2.03 11.01 -2.11
C SER A 19 -2.97 12.22 -2.14
N GLU A 20 -3.19 12.82 -3.31
CA GLU A 20 -4.16 13.90 -3.50
C GLU A 20 -5.61 13.42 -3.28
N ALA A 21 -5.94 12.19 -3.66
CA ALA A 21 -7.24 11.60 -3.37
C ALA A 21 -7.47 11.43 -1.86
N LEU A 22 -6.46 10.99 -1.11
CA LEU A 22 -6.51 10.93 0.35
C LEU A 22 -6.59 12.33 0.96
N GLU A 23 -5.84 13.30 0.44
CA GLU A 23 -5.92 14.70 0.87
C GLU A 23 -7.35 15.24 0.75
N GLN A 24 -8.03 14.99 -0.37
CA GLN A 24 -9.42 15.39 -0.56
C GLN A 24 -10.38 14.70 0.41
N LEU A 25 -10.16 13.41 0.68
CA LEU A 25 -10.96 12.63 1.62
C LEU A 25 -10.93 13.23 3.03
N ILE A 26 -9.75 13.66 3.49
CA ILE A 26 -9.55 14.19 4.85
C ILE A 26 -9.72 15.71 4.94
N ALA A 27 -9.84 16.43 3.82
CA ALA A 27 -9.94 17.89 3.79
C ALA A 27 -11.06 18.47 4.68
N PRO A 28 -12.26 17.85 4.79
CA PRO A 28 -13.32 18.36 5.67
C PRO A 28 -13.08 18.16 7.15
N LEU A 29 -12.09 17.35 7.56
CA LEU A 29 -11.88 16.95 8.94
C LEU A 29 -11.30 18.11 9.77
N GLN A 30 -11.74 18.16 11.03
CA GLN A 30 -11.24 19.09 12.03
C GLN A 30 -10.19 18.40 12.92
N ALA A 31 -9.43 19.17 13.70
CA ALA A 31 -8.36 18.63 14.53
C ALA A 31 -8.82 17.46 15.45
N ASN A 32 -10.00 17.54 16.04
CA ASN A 32 -10.52 16.52 16.93
C ASN A 32 -10.89 15.20 16.21
N ASP A 33 -11.17 15.25 14.91
CA ASP A 33 -11.54 14.06 14.15
C ASP A 33 -10.36 13.10 14.02
N PHE A 34 -9.13 13.61 14.08
CA PHE A 34 -7.92 12.81 13.92
C PHE A 34 -7.65 11.84 15.07
N THR A 35 -8.33 12.00 16.20
CA THR A 35 -8.27 11.06 17.33
C THR A 35 -9.23 9.87 17.17
N HIS A 36 -10.03 9.85 16.11
CA HIS A 36 -10.99 8.77 15.85
C HIS A 36 -10.27 7.46 15.47
N PRO A 37 -10.58 6.33 16.16
CA PRO A 37 -9.96 5.05 15.84
C PRO A 37 -10.54 4.43 14.57
N THR A 38 -9.72 3.66 13.87
CA THR A 38 -10.14 2.88 12.69
C THR A 38 -10.29 1.40 13.02
N GLY A 39 -10.86 0.64 12.09
CA GLY A 39 -10.89 -0.82 12.12
C GLY A 39 -9.52 -1.48 11.89
N PHE A 40 -8.49 -0.71 11.51
CA PHE A 40 -7.15 -1.22 11.35
C PHE A 40 -6.36 -1.10 12.66
N LYS A 41 -6.18 -2.20 13.40
CA LYS A 41 -5.41 -2.27 14.66
C LYS A 41 -5.80 -1.21 15.68
N SER A 42 -6.99 -0.66 15.61
CA SER A 42 -7.45 0.49 16.39
C SER A 42 -6.59 1.77 16.23
N TRP A 43 -5.81 1.85 15.15
CA TRP A 43 -5.06 3.06 14.85
C TRP A 43 -6.00 4.22 14.57
N THR A 44 -5.69 5.38 15.15
CA THR A 44 -6.44 6.61 14.88
C THR A 44 -6.09 7.16 13.50
N PHE A 45 -6.90 8.08 12.98
CA PHE A 45 -6.58 8.79 11.75
C PHE A 45 -5.19 9.45 11.85
N GLU A 46 -4.88 10.04 12.99
CA GLU A 46 -3.56 10.64 13.25
C GLU A 46 -2.44 9.61 13.19
N THR A 47 -2.61 8.45 13.80
CA THR A 47 -1.62 7.35 13.74
C THR A 47 -1.37 6.92 12.30
N ILE A 48 -2.43 6.82 11.49
CA ILE A 48 -2.32 6.50 10.06
C ILE A 48 -1.57 7.61 9.31
N MET A 49 -1.95 8.86 9.50
CA MET A 49 -1.30 9.99 8.81
C MET A 49 0.19 10.10 9.16
N ARG A 50 0.53 9.88 10.43
CA ARG A 50 1.93 9.86 10.90
C ARG A 50 2.70 8.71 10.30
N HIS A 51 2.12 7.52 10.23
CA HIS A 51 2.70 6.35 9.58
C HIS A 51 3.01 6.63 8.11
N LEU A 52 2.06 7.16 7.36
CA LEU A 52 2.27 7.50 5.96
C LEU A 52 3.37 8.56 5.79
N HIS A 53 3.37 9.60 6.63
CA HIS A 53 4.39 10.66 6.57
C HIS A 53 5.78 10.12 6.89
N PHE A 54 5.92 9.35 7.96
CA PHE A 54 7.20 8.76 8.37
C PHE A 54 7.82 7.93 7.25
N TRP A 55 7.07 7.01 6.66
CA TRP A 55 7.61 6.14 5.62
C TRP A 55 7.76 6.83 4.27
N ASN A 56 7.02 7.88 3.99
CA ASN A 56 7.27 8.76 2.85
C ASN A 56 8.59 9.51 3.02
N HIS A 57 8.87 10.04 4.22
CA HIS A 57 10.14 10.65 4.55
C HIS A 57 11.31 9.66 4.37
N MET A 58 11.18 8.45 4.89
CA MET A 58 12.19 7.40 4.71
C MET A 58 12.41 7.03 3.24
N ALA A 59 11.35 6.93 2.45
CA ALA A 59 11.47 6.65 1.02
C ALA A 59 12.15 7.80 0.25
N ASN A 60 11.91 9.04 0.64
CA ASN A 60 12.60 10.18 0.08
C ASN A 60 14.09 10.15 0.38
N LEU A 61 14.48 9.90 1.64
CA LEU A 61 15.89 9.74 2.03
C LEU A 61 16.57 8.58 1.32
N ALA A 62 15.90 7.45 1.19
CA ALA A 62 16.45 6.28 0.51
C ALA A 62 16.86 6.57 -0.94
N LEU A 63 16.13 7.47 -1.63
CA LEU A 63 16.45 7.90 -2.99
C LEU A 63 17.46 9.05 -3.03
N THR A 64 17.27 10.08 -2.21
CA THR A 64 17.95 11.37 -2.35
C THR A 64 19.15 11.54 -1.42
N ALA A 65 19.17 10.85 -0.28
CA ALA A 65 20.20 10.95 0.76
C ALA A 65 20.40 9.59 1.46
N PRO A 66 20.97 8.58 0.77
CA PRO A 66 21.07 7.20 1.28
C PRO A 66 21.80 7.08 2.62
N ASP A 67 22.79 7.92 2.89
CA ASP A 67 23.51 7.92 4.16
C ASP A 67 22.61 8.41 5.32
N ASP A 68 21.80 9.41 5.07
CA ASP A 68 20.81 9.90 6.05
C ASP A 68 19.72 8.86 6.29
N PHE A 69 19.29 8.16 5.23
CA PHE A 69 18.38 7.03 5.37
C PHE A 69 18.93 5.98 6.35
N GLN A 70 20.18 5.57 6.19
CA GLN A 70 20.81 4.59 7.07
C GLN A 70 20.93 5.13 8.51
N ALA A 71 21.28 6.40 8.66
CA ALA A 71 21.43 7.03 9.97
C ALA A 71 20.10 7.11 10.73
N GLU A 72 18.99 7.35 10.03
CA GLU A 72 17.65 7.39 10.64
C GLU A 72 17.04 5.98 10.83
N LEU A 73 17.32 5.04 9.92
CA LEU A 73 16.81 3.68 10.01
C LEU A 73 17.37 2.92 11.20
N LYS A 74 18.65 3.05 11.48
CA LYS A 74 19.35 2.29 12.54
C LYS A 74 18.68 2.42 13.90
N PRO A 75 18.45 3.63 14.45
CA PRO A 75 17.78 3.77 15.75
C PRO A 75 16.32 3.27 15.73
N ALA A 76 15.63 3.38 14.61
CA ALA A 76 14.28 2.85 14.47
C ALA A 76 14.24 1.31 14.55
N VAL A 77 15.18 0.64 13.87
CA VAL A 77 15.32 -0.82 13.95
C VAL A 77 15.73 -1.27 15.37
N GLU A 78 16.66 -0.58 16.00
CA GLU A 78 17.07 -0.86 17.40
C GLU A 78 15.88 -0.72 18.36
N ALA A 79 15.03 0.29 18.17
CA ALA A 79 13.83 0.48 18.98
C ALA A 79 12.79 -0.63 18.75
N MET A 80 12.60 -1.09 17.51
CA MET A 80 11.74 -2.24 17.21
C MET A 80 12.27 -3.52 17.86
N MET A 81 13.56 -3.76 17.79
CA MET A 81 14.21 -4.91 18.44
C MET A 81 14.09 -4.85 19.97
N ALA A 82 14.01 -3.65 20.54
CA ALA A 82 13.76 -3.42 21.97
C ALA A 82 12.27 -3.53 22.36
N GLY A 83 11.39 -3.88 21.41
CA GLY A 83 9.96 -4.12 21.64
C GLY A 83 9.07 -2.88 21.52
N LYS A 84 9.58 -1.75 21.03
CA LYS A 84 8.73 -0.58 20.75
C LYS A 84 7.86 -0.84 19.53
N THR A 85 6.64 -0.33 19.57
CA THR A 85 5.71 -0.40 18.42
C THR A 85 6.09 0.62 17.34
N LEU A 86 5.68 0.36 16.10
CA LEU A 86 5.84 1.35 15.03
C LEU A 86 5.22 2.71 15.37
N PRO A 87 3.96 2.78 15.87
CA PRO A 87 3.39 4.06 16.28
C PRO A 87 4.22 4.83 17.29
N ASP A 88 4.86 4.16 18.26
CA ASP A 88 5.72 4.82 19.25
C ASP A 88 6.99 5.41 18.62
N ILE A 89 7.59 4.68 17.68
CA ILE A 89 8.79 5.10 16.95
C ILE A 89 8.48 6.31 16.07
N GLU A 90 7.38 6.23 15.35
CA GLU A 90 6.92 7.26 14.43
C GLU A 90 6.52 8.56 15.19
N LEU A 91 5.86 8.41 16.34
CA LEU A 91 5.50 9.53 17.22
C LEU A 91 6.74 10.23 17.78
N ALA A 92 7.77 9.49 18.14
CA ALA A 92 9.02 10.07 18.64
C ALA A 92 9.74 10.93 17.58
N LYS A 93 9.59 10.59 16.29
CA LYS A 93 10.19 11.34 15.18
C LYS A 93 9.33 12.53 14.76
N PHE A 94 8.02 12.34 14.64
CA PHE A 94 7.05 13.35 14.20
C PHE A 94 5.96 13.50 15.28
N PRO A 95 6.20 14.33 16.31
CA PRO A 95 5.26 14.50 17.42
C PRO A 95 4.08 15.43 17.11
N GLU A 96 4.07 16.04 15.92
CA GLU A 96 3.01 16.93 15.48
C GLU A 96 1.65 16.21 15.47
N GLU A 97 0.58 16.94 15.71
CA GLU A 97 -0.77 16.41 15.86
C GLU A 97 -1.76 17.09 14.89
N GLY A 98 -2.86 16.42 14.61
CA GLY A 98 -4.00 16.98 13.90
C GLY A 98 -3.62 17.63 12.57
N LEU A 99 -4.05 18.86 12.37
CA LEU A 99 -3.85 19.59 11.11
C LEU A 99 -2.38 19.96 10.85
N GLU A 100 -1.56 20.10 11.88
CA GLU A 100 -0.12 20.35 11.72
C GLU A 100 0.57 19.13 11.13
N LEU A 101 0.24 17.92 11.61
CA LEU A 101 0.73 16.67 11.03
C LEU A 101 0.26 16.50 9.58
N VAL A 102 -1.00 16.83 9.29
CA VAL A 102 -1.52 16.79 7.91
C VAL A 102 -0.73 17.71 6.99
N ALA A 103 -0.39 18.92 7.45
CA ALA A 103 0.41 19.87 6.65
C ALA A 103 1.81 19.31 6.34
N LEU A 104 2.46 18.65 7.30
CA LEU A 104 3.73 17.96 7.08
C LEU A 104 3.60 16.84 6.05
N TRP A 105 2.57 16.00 6.17
CA TRP A 105 2.31 14.94 5.21
C TRP A 105 2.04 15.47 3.80
N GLN A 106 1.26 16.56 3.68
CA GLN A 106 0.97 17.22 2.40
C GLN A 106 2.25 17.72 1.69
N ALA A 107 3.13 18.38 2.43
CA ALA A 107 4.42 18.81 1.89
C ALA A 107 5.30 17.60 1.53
N GLY A 108 5.33 16.59 2.40
CA GLY A 108 6.17 15.39 2.25
C GLY A 108 5.78 14.53 1.05
N PHE A 109 4.50 14.29 0.79
CA PHE A 109 4.12 13.48 -0.36
C PHE A 109 4.40 14.17 -1.70
N ARG A 110 4.29 15.51 -1.76
CA ARG A 110 4.62 16.27 -2.96
C ARG A 110 6.13 16.28 -3.23
N GLU A 111 6.93 16.42 -2.18
CA GLU A 111 8.39 16.33 -2.29
C GLU A 111 8.81 14.93 -2.76
N LEU A 112 8.26 13.89 -2.18
CA LEU A 112 8.53 12.52 -2.57
C LEU A 112 8.15 12.24 -4.02
N ALA A 113 6.96 12.64 -4.45
CA ALA A 113 6.52 12.48 -5.83
C ALA A 113 7.45 13.19 -6.81
N ALA A 114 7.84 14.43 -6.51
CA ALA A 114 8.75 15.22 -7.35
C ALA A 114 10.14 14.56 -7.47
N ALA A 115 10.68 14.03 -6.38
CA ALA A 115 11.96 13.32 -6.38
C ALA A 115 11.90 12.06 -7.26
N TYR A 116 10.86 11.24 -7.08
CA TYR A 116 10.71 10.01 -7.86
C TYR A 116 10.36 10.25 -9.33
N GLN A 117 9.68 11.34 -9.67
CA GLN A 117 9.45 11.72 -11.07
C GLN A 117 10.75 12.02 -11.83
N GLN A 118 11.82 12.40 -11.11
CA GLN A 118 13.14 12.64 -11.67
C GLN A 118 14.07 11.42 -11.65
N ALA A 119 13.71 10.37 -10.92
CA ALA A 119 14.53 9.17 -10.79
C ALA A 119 14.44 8.28 -12.04
N ASP A 120 15.48 7.47 -12.27
CA ASP A 120 15.37 6.32 -13.19
C ASP A 120 14.55 5.22 -12.51
N PRO A 121 13.54 4.66 -13.19
CA PRO A 121 12.72 3.58 -12.62
C PRO A 121 13.51 2.36 -12.12
N SER A 122 14.70 2.12 -12.68
CA SER A 122 15.57 1.00 -12.33
C SER A 122 16.59 1.31 -11.24
N ASP A 123 16.74 2.58 -10.82
CA ASP A 123 17.64 2.95 -9.73
C ASP A 123 17.34 2.09 -8.50
N ARG A 124 18.42 1.65 -7.82
CA ARG A 124 18.29 0.83 -6.62
C ARG A 124 18.24 1.70 -5.39
N VAL A 125 17.22 1.49 -4.57
CA VAL A 125 17.07 2.15 -3.27
C VAL A 125 17.11 1.13 -2.14
N SER A 126 17.79 1.48 -1.06
CA SER A 126 17.79 0.68 0.18
C SER A 126 16.44 0.78 0.88
N TRP A 127 16.10 -0.28 1.61
CA TRP A 127 14.90 -0.31 2.44
C TRP A 127 15.17 -1.06 3.75
N VAL A 128 14.15 -1.24 4.58
CA VAL A 128 14.25 -2.00 5.85
C VAL A 128 14.58 -3.48 5.60
N GLY A 129 14.20 -3.99 4.43
CA GLY A 129 14.52 -5.33 3.94
C GLY A 129 15.47 -5.27 2.73
N PRO A 130 15.29 -6.15 1.74
CA PRO A 130 16.07 -6.11 0.51
C PRO A 130 15.92 -4.78 -0.23
N SER A 131 16.98 -4.36 -0.92
CA SER A 131 16.90 -3.21 -1.82
C SER A 131 15.90 -3.47 -2.95
N MET A 132 15.29 -2.43 -3.45
CA MET A 132 14.31 -2.52 -4.53
C MET A 132 14.55 -1.44 -5.58
N SER A 133 13.90 -1.55 -6.74
CA SER A 133 13.94 -0.47 -7.73
C SER A 133 13.17 0.75 -7.24
N ALA A 134 13.50 1.94 -7.74
CA ALA A 134 12.75 3.16 -7.47
C ALA A 134 11.27 3.00 -7.86
N ARG A 135 10.99 2.31 -8.98
CA ARG A 135 9.62 1.98 -9.39
C ARG A 135 8.88 1.17 -8.31
N SER A 136 9.51 0.12 -7.80
CA SER A 136 8.90 -0.73 -6.76
C SER A 136 8.70 0.04 -5.46
N SER A 137 9.65 0.90 -5.10
CA SER A 137 9.57 1.72 -3.89
C SER A 137 8.37 2.68 -3.93
N ILE A 138 8.21 3.44 -4.99
CA ILE A 138 7.09 4.39 -5.09
C ILE A 138 5.73 3.66 -5.26
N THR A 139 5.72 2.50 -5.91
CA THR A 139 4.52 1.64 -5.99
C THR A 139 4.11 1.15 -4.59
N ALA A 140 5.06 0.76 -3.76
CA ALA A 140 4.77 0.38 -2.38
C ALA A 140 4.21 1.56 -1.58
N ARG A 141 4.70 2.78 -1.79
CA ARG A 141 4.15 3.98 -1.15
C ARG A 141 2.73 4.29 -1.62
N GLN A 142 2.42 4.09 -2.90
CA GLN A 142 1.05 4.21 -3.41
C GLN A 142 0.13 3.16 -2.75
N MET A 143 0.56 1.93 -2.68
CA MET A 143 -0.20 0.85 -2.04
C MET A 143 -0.50 1.15 -0.58
N GLU A 144 0.51 1.60 0.19
CA GLU A 144 0.33 1.99 1.59
C GLU A 144 -0.66 3.16 1.75
N THR A 145 -0.54 4.19 0.91
CA THR A 145 -1.46 5.33 0.92
C THR A 145 -2.89 4.91 0.63
N TRP A 146 -3.09 4.07 -0.38
CA TRP A 146 -4.40 3.55 -0.75
C TRP A 146 -4.99 2.65 0.34
N ALA A 147 -4.22 1.70 0.85
CA ALA A 147 -4.69 0.73 1.85
C ALA A 147 -5.01 1.39 3.20
N HIS A 148 -4.14 2.27 3.69
CA HIS A 148 -4.39 3.02 4.93
C HIS A 148 -5.52 4.04 4.76
N GLY A 149 -5.62 4.66 3.59
CA GLY A 149 -6.73 5.54 3.24
C GLY A 149 -8.09 4.83 3.26
N GLN A 150 -8.14 3.52 2.95
CA GLN A 150 -9.36 2.71 3.06
C GLN A 150 -9.86 2.64 4.51
N ALA A 151 -8.97 2.53 5.49
CA ALA A 151 -9.37 2.50 6.89
C ALA A 151 -10.06 3.80 7.33
N ILE A 152 -9.59 4.94 6.84
CA ILE A 152 -10.22 6.25 7.11
C ILE A 152 -11.56 6.36 6.37
N ALA A 153 -11.60 6.02 5.09
CA ALA A 153 -12.84 6.05 4.29
C ALA A 153 -13.93 5.17 4.89
N ASP A 154 -13.57 3.98 5.37
CA ASP A 154 -14.51 3.07 6.04
C ASP A 154 -15.18 3.71 7.25
N GLU A 155 -14.41 4.38 8.12
CA GLU A 155 -14.92 5.05 9.32
C GLU A 155 -15.80 6.26 8.97
N LEU A 156 -15.47 6.99 7.91
CA LEU A 156 -16.23 8.13 7.43
C LEU A 156 -17.49 7.71 6.67
N GLY A 157 -17.69 6.42 6.40
CA GLY A 157 -18.84 5.93 5.63
C GLY A 157 -18.79 6.33 4.16
N ILE A 158 -17.59 6.54 3.62
CA ILE A 158 -17.36 6.98 2.24
C ILE A 158 -16.92 5.81 1.39
N GLU A 159 -17.70 5.49 0.36
CA GLU A 159 -17.23 4.61 -0.71
C GLU A 159 -16.35 5.40 -1.67
N ARG A 160 -15.11 4.95 -1.82
CA ARG A 160 -14.16 5.61 -2.70
C ARG A 160 -14.45 5.26 -4.16
N SER A 161 -14.36 6.26 -5.02
CA SER A 161 -14.30 6.01 -6.45
C SER A 161 -12.90 5.50 -6.80
N GLU A 162 -12.83 4.41 -7.55
CA GLU A 162 -11.57 3.81 -7.97
C GLU A 162 -11.16 4.33 -9.35
N ASP A 163 -9.85 4.37 -9.58
CA ASP A 163 -9.22 4.83 -10.81
C ASP A 163 -8.22 3.78 -11.31
N ASP A 164 -7.92 3.77 -12.60
CA ASP A 164 -7.03 2.78 -13.21
C ASP A 164 -5.57 2.84 -12.71
N ARG A 165 -5.18 3.88 -11.96
CA ARG A 165 -3.89 3.88 -11.25
C ARG A 165 -3.76 2.75 -10.22
N ILE A 166 -4.87 2.12 -9.82
CA ILE A 166 -4.86 0.92 -8.97
C ILE A 166 -4.13 -0.25 -9.63
N ARG A 167 -3.90 -0.20 -10.94
CA ARG A 167 -3.12 -1.19 -11.68
C ARG A 167 -1.77 -1.47 -11.03
N ASN A 168 -1.10 -0.45 -10.50
CA ASN A 168 0.18 -0.62 -9.82
C ASN A 168 0.05 -1.52 -8.59
N ILE A 169 -1.04 -1.40 -7.83
CA ILE A 169 -1.31 -2.23 -6.64
C ILE A 169 -1.68 -3.66 -7.07
N VAL A 170 -2.45 -3.80 -8.13
CA VAL A 170 -2.78 -5.11 -8.72
C VAL A 170 -1.50 -5.83 -9.15
N VAL A 171 -0.62 -5.16 -9.88
CA VAL A 171 0.68 -5.73 -10.31
C VAL A 171 1.55 -6.10 -9.12
N LEU A 172 1.58 -5.28 -8.08
CA LEU A 172 2.28 -5.61 -6.83
C LEU A 172 1.69 -6.88 -6.20
N GLY A 173 0.37 -7.02 -6.14
CA GLY A 173 -0.31 -8.21 -5.66
C GLY A 173 0.04 -9.46 -6.47
N VAL A 174 0.06 -9.35 -7.79
CA VAL A 174 0.45 -10.44 -8.71
C VAL A 174 1.90 -10.87 -8.46
N ASN A 175 2.82 -9.91 -8.36
CA ASN A 175 4.25 -10.16 -8.17
C ASN A 175 4.59 -10.72 -6.79
N THR A 176 3.69 -10.58 -5.82
CA THR A 176 3.86 -11.08 -4.45
C THR A 176 3.11 -12.40 -4.19
N PHE A 177 2.71 -13.10 -5.24
CA PHE A 177 2.15 -14.47 -5.13
C PHE A 177 3.04 -15.37 -4.27
N GLY A 178 4.29 -15.53 -4.64
CA GLY A 178 5.24 -16.37 -3.90
C GLY A 178 5.46 -15.89 -2.46
N TRP A 179 5.55 -14.57 -2.27
CA TRP A 179 5.70 -13.97 -0.94
C TRP A 179 4.56 -14.33 0.01
N SER A 180 3.31 -14.33 -0.49
CA SER A 180 2.13 -14.67 0.30
C SER A 180 2.23 -16.05 0.97
N PHE A 181 2.94 -17.00 0.34
CA PHE A 181 3.20 -18.33 0.88
C PHE A 181 4.48 -18.37 1.72
N MET A 182 5.57 -17.81 1.19
CA MET A 182 6.88 -17.85 1.86
C MET A 182 6.85 -17.20 3.25
N VAL A 183 6.16 -16.06 3.39
CA VAL A 183 6.07 -15.34 4.67
C VAL A 183 5.39 -16.17 5.76
N ARG A 184 4.58 -17.16 5.36
CA ARG A 184 3.88 -18.12 6.24
C ARG A 184 4.60 -19.44 6.40
N GLY A 185 5.78 -19.59 5.81
CA GLY A 185 6.50 -20.86 5.79
C GLY A 185 5.79 -21.95 4.98
N MET A 186 4.94 -21.56 4.03
CA MET A 186 4.22 -22.48 3.15
C MET A 186 5.01 -22.69 1.87
N GLU A 187 4.86 -23.87 1.27
CA GLU A 187 5.39 -24.16 -0.06
C GLU A 187 4.66 -23.30 -1.10
N VAL A 188 5.44 -22.68 -1.99
CA VAL A 188 4.90 -21.88 -3.08
C VAL A 188 4.40 -22.81 -4.19
N PRO A 189 3.12 -22.74 -4.58
CA PRO A 189 2.63 -23.53 -5.70
C PRO A 189 3.39 -23.22 -6.99
N GLU A 190 3.65 -24.23 -7.80
CA GLU A 190 4.39 -24.10 -9.05
C GLU A 190 3.63 -23.27 -10.08
N ASP A 191 2.31 -23.40 -10.11
CA ASP A 191 1.43 -22.76 -11.07
C ASP A 191 0.68 -21.58 -10.41
N GLN A 192 1.00 -20.38 -10.87
CA GLN A 192 0.29 -19.18 -10.45
C GLN A 192 -1.08 -19.13 -11.15
N PRO A 193 -2.17 -18.90 -10.41
CA PRO A 193 -3.48 -18.75 -11.00
C PRO A 193 -3.54 -17.68 -12.08
N ALA A 194 -4.34 -17.91 -13.10
CA ALA A 194 -4.72 -16.87 -14.06
C ALA A 194 -5.61 -15.84 -13.36
N LEU A 195 -5.36 -14.57 -13.60
CA LEU A 195 -6.22 -13.48 -13.14
C LEU A 195 -6.92 -12.85 -14.34
N ARG A 196 -8.22 -12.69 -14.24
CA ARG A 196 -9.09 -12.05 -15.23
C ARG A 196 -9.88 -10.96 -14.53
N LEU A 197 -9.32 -9.76 -14.50
CA LEU A 197 -9.83 -8.65 -13.70
C LEU A 197 -10.45 -7.59 -14.60
N THR A 198 -11.54 -7.00 -14.13
CA THR A 198 -12.15 -5.82 -14.76
C THR A 198 -11.63 -4.57 -14.06
N SER A 199 -11.03 -3.67 -14.82
CA SER A 199 -10.50 -2.40 -14.32
C SER A 199 -11.62 -1.42 -13.94
N PRO A 200 -11.33 -0.35 -13.18
CA PRO A 200 -12.30 0.71 -12.92
C PRO A 200 -12.89 1.34 -14.17
N SER A 201 -12.11 1.47 -15.25
CA SER A 201 -12.58 2.00 -16.55
C SER A 201 -13.33 0.96 -17.41
N GLY A 202 -13.41 -0.31 -16.95
CA GLY A 202 -14.10 -1.38 -17.67
C GLY A 202 -13.23 -2.19 -18.62
N GLU A 203 -11.91 -1.97 -18.62
CA GLU A 203 -10.96 -2.77 -19.41
C GLU A 203 -10.74 -4.15 -18.77
N SER A 204 -10.38 -5.14 -19.58
CA SER A 204 -9.92 -6.45 -19.10
C SER A 204 -8.43 -6.40 -18.82
N TRP A 205 -8.05 -6.73 -17.58
CA TRP A 205 -6.66 -6.91 -17.17
C TRP A 205 -6.39 -8.37 -16.86
N GLU A 206 -5.41 -8.95 -17.55
CA GLU A 206 -5.06 -10.36 -17.42
C GLU A 206 -3.62 -10.51 -16.91
N TYR A 207 -3.42 -11.37 -15.91
CA TYR A 207 -2.13 -11.66 -15.29
C TYR A 207 -2.02 -13.15 -14.95
N GLY A 208 -0.85 -13.54 -14.48
CA GLY A 208 -0.56 -14.90 -14.06
C GLY A 208 -0.35 -15.84 -15.24
N ASN A 209 -0.52 -17.15 -15.01
CA ASN A 209 -0.41 -18.15 -16.06
C ASN A 209 -1.74 -18.25 -16.83
N PRO A 210 -1.81 -17.82 -18.10
CA PRO A 210 -3.07 -17.84 -18.87
C PRO A 210 -3.62 -19.25 -19.11
N ASP A 211 -2.77 -20.28 -19.04
CA ASP A 211 -3.12 -21.68 -19.27
C ASP A 211 -3.48 -22.42 -17.98
N SER A 212 -3.43 -21.75 -16.83
CA SER A 212 -3.81 -22.35 -15.57
C SER A 212 -5.29 -22.70 -15.52
N ASP A 213 -5.62 -23.82 -14.92
CA ASP A 213 -6.99 -24.21 -14.56
C ASP A 213 -7.46 -23.53 -13.26
N GLN A 214 -6.53 -22.87 -12.56
CA GLN A 214 -6.77 -22.06 -11.38
C GLN A 214 -7.05 -20.62 -11.82
N VAL A 215 -8.20 -20.07 -11.51
CA VAL A 215 -8.61 -18.74 -12.01
C VAL A 215 -9.15 -17.87 -10.89
N ILE A 216 -8.76 -16.61 -10.90
CA ILE A 216 -9.35 -15.55 -10.06
C ILE A 216 -9.95 -14.52 -11.01
N SER A 217 -11.24 -14.23 -10.85
CA SER A 217 -11.94 -13.26 -11.68
C SER A 217 -12.81 -12.30 -10.87
N GLY A 218 -13.03 -11.11 -11.38
CA GLY A 218 -13.84 -10.07 -10.76
C GLY A 218 -13.26 -8.67 -10.94
N MET A 219 -13.63 -7.77 -10.03
CA MET A 219 -13.18 -6.39 -10.10
C MET A 219 -11.74 -6.23 -9.60
N ALA A 220 -10.93 -5.46 -10.33
CA ALA A 220 -9.53 -5.23 -10.00
C ALA A 220 -9.33 -4.59 -8.63
N HIS A 221 -10.21 -3.66 -8.22
CA HIS A 221 -10.12 -3.04 -6.90
C HIS A 221 -10.39 -4.05 -5.76
N GLU A 222 -11.25 -5.04 -5.96
CA GLU A 222 -11.48 -6.10 -4.97
C GLU A 222 -10.25 -7.00 -4.82
N PHE A 223 -9.57 -7.33 -5.92
CA PHE A 223 -8.29 -8.04 -5.83
C PHE A 223 -7.25 -7.21 -5.05
N ALA A 224 -7.13 -5.92 -5.34
CA ALA A 224 -6.27 -5.02 -4.58
C ALA A 224 -6.64 -4.99 -3.08
N GLN A 225 -7.93 -4.98 -2.74
CA GLN A 225 -8.41 -5.04 -1.35
C GLN A 225 -8.00 -6.32 -0.64
N VAL A 226 -8.03 -7.45 -1.32
CA VAL A 226 -7.64 -8.74 -0.73
C VAL A 226 -6.14 -8.82 -0.52
N VAL A 227 -5.31 -8.46 -1.51
CA VAL A 227 -3.85 -8.54 -1.38
C VAL A 227 -3.27 -7.54 -0.39
N THR A 228 -3.95 -6.43 -0.16
CA THR A 228 -3.60 -5.44 0.88
C THR A 228 -4.24 -5.74 2.24
N GLN A 229 -5.06 -6.78 2.32
CA GLN A 229 -5.81 -7.16 3.53
C GLN A 229 -6.72 -6.04 4.08
N THR A 230 -7.23 -5.18 3.21
CA THR A 230 -8.26 -4.20 3.58
C THR A 230 -9.66 -4.78 3.55
N ARG A 231 -9.83 -5.94 2.92
CA ARG A 231 -11.04 -6.78 2.96
C ARG A 231 -10.66 -8.25 3.06
N ASN A 232 -11.52 -9.05 3.70
CA ASN A 232 -11.48 -10.49 3.57
C ASN A 232 -12.01 -10.90 2.19
N ILE A 233 -11.51 -11.99 1.62
CA ILE A 233 -12.01 -12.52 0.35
C ILE A 233 -13.53 -12.77 0.40
N ALA A 234 -14.07 -13.20 1.54
CA ALA A 234 -15.49 -13.43 1.72
C ALA A 234 -16.35 -12.16 1.65
N ASP A 235 -15.75 -10.98 1.78
CA ASP A 235 -16.42 -9.68 1.71
C ASP A 235 -16.32 -9.06 0.30
N THR A 236 -15.87 -9.82 -0.68
CA THR A 236 -15.74 -9.42 -2.09
C THR A 236 -16.60 -10.27 -3.00
N GLN A 237 -16.76 -9.83 -4.25
CA GLN A 237 -17.42 -10.60 -5.31
C GLN A 237 -16.42 -11.36 -6.19
N LEU A 238 -15.15 -11.44 -5.80
CA LEU A 238 -14.16 -12.22 -6.52
C LEU A 238 -14.55 -13.69 -6.56
N VAL A 239 -14.39 -14.29 -7.72
CA VAL A 239 -14.61 -15.72 -7.93
C VAL A 239 -13.25 -16.42 -8.00
N CYS A 240 -13.04 -17.42 -7.16
CA CYS A 240 -11.86 -18.27 -7.15
C CYS A 240 -12.26 -19.66 -7.66
N GLU A 241 -11.61 -20.11 -8.73
CA GLU A 241 -11.77 -21.45 -9.29
C GLU A 241 -10.49 -22.23 -9.04
N GLY A 242 -10.58 -23.29 -8.22
CA GLY A 242 -9.50 -24.19 -7.86
C GLY A 242 -8.83 -23.89 -6.51
N ASP A 243 -8.21 -24.93 -5.95
CA ASP A 243 -7.68 -24.93 -4.58
C ASP A 243 -6.54 -23.92 -4.38
N THR A 244 -5.68 -23.76 -5.38
CA THR A 244 -4.57 -22.79 -5.32
C THR A 244 -5.08 -21.34 -5.34
N ALA A 245 -6.07 -21.05 -6.17
CA ALA A 245 -6.70 -19.74 -6.23
C ALA A 245 -7.36 -19.38 -4.90
N GLU A 246 -8.12 -20.30 -4.32
CA GLU A 246 -8.75 -20.10 -3.02
C GLU A 246 -7.71 -19.94 -1.90
N LEU A 247 -6.67 -20.78 -1.90
CA LEU A 247 -5.62 -20.73 -0.89
C LEU A 247 -4.85 -19.41 -0.95
N TRP A 248 -4.53 -18.94 -2.15
CA TRP A 248 -3.87 -17.65 -2.32
C TRP A 248 -4.73 -16.51 -1.78
N MET A 249 -5.99 -16.41 -2.17
CA MET A 249 -6.86 -15.32 -1.74
C MET A 249 -7.13 -15.31 -0.23
N ARG A 250 -7.09 -16.47 0.42
CA ARG A 250 -7.16 -16.56 1.90
C ARG A 250 -5.89 -16.09 2.62
N ASN A 251 -4.74 -16.15 1.95
CA ASN A 251 -3.42 -15.89 2.54
C ASN A 251 -2.68 -14.72 1.88
N ALA A 252 -3.31 -14.02 0.94
CA ALA A 252 -2.65 -12.98 0.17
C ALA A 252 -2.10 -11.86 1.07
N GLN A 253 -0.87 -11.45 0.77
CA GLN A 253 -0.17 -10.37 1.44
C GLN A 253 0.82 -9.76 0.47
N CYS A 254 0.59 -8.51 0.05
CA CYS A 254 1.47 -7.81 -0.89
C CYS A 254 2.47 -6.87 -0.20
N PHE A 255 2.43 -6.76 1.11
CA PHE A 255 3.27 -5.86 1.90
C PHE A 255 4.34 -6.63 2.67
N ALA A 256 5.44 -5.93 3.00
CA ALA A 256 6.56 -6.46 3.76
C ALA A 256 6.21 -6.66 5.26
N GLY A 257 7.08 -7.37 5.96
CA GLY A 257 6.96 -7.64 7.38
C GLY A 257 6.62 -9.10 7.68
N ALA A 258 6.25 -9.37 8.92
CA ALA A 258 5.83 -10.70 9.34
C ALA A 258 4.50 -11.11 8.68
N ALA A 259 4.20 -12.40 8.71
CA ALA A 259 2.90 -12.91 8.29
C ALA A 259 1.78 -12.19 9.04
N ALA A 260 0.84 -11.62 8.28
CA ALA A 260 -0.33 -10.93 8.82
C ALA A 260 -1.60 -11.66 8.38
N GLU A 261 -2.53 -11.80 9.29
CA GLU A 261 -3.83 -12.38 8.98
C GLU A 261 -4.77 -11.32 8.38
N PRO A 262 -5.54 -11.67 7.35
CA PRO A 262 -6.57 -10.78 6.85
C PRO A 262 -7.64 -10.54 7.93
N PRO A 263 -8.40 -9.43 7.84
CA PRO A 263 -9.52 -9.21 8.74
C PRO A 263 -10.52 -10.37 8.63
N ALA A 264 -11.18 -10.71 9.73
CA ALA A 264 -12.26 -11.70 9.70
C ALA A 264 -13.41 -11.21 8.80
N PRO A 265 -14.19 -12.12 8.20
CA PRO A 265 -15.33 -11.74 7.36
C PRO A 265 -16.28 -10.77 8.08
N GLY A 266 -16.71 -9.71 7.39
CA GLY A 266 -17.65 -8.70 7.88
C GLY A 266 -17.07 -7.67 8.85
N VAL A 267 -15.81 -7.81 9.25
CA VAL A 267 -15.16 -6.90 10.23
C VAL A 267 -14.78 -5.57 9.61
N ARG A 268 -14.14 -5.60 8.43
CA ARG A 268 -13.75 -4.38 7.71
C ARG A 268 -14.68 -4.11 6.55
N ARG A 269 -15.38 -3.00 6.63
CA ARG A 269 -16.34 -2.53 5.63
C ARG A 269 -16.55 -1.04 5.77
N THR A 270 -17.07 -0.41 4.73
CA THR A 270 -17.57 0.96 4.80
C THR A 270 -18.71 1.03 5.82
N LYS A 271 -18.57 1.89 6.83
CA LYS A 271 -19.61 2.07 7.84
C LYS A 271 -20.80 2.81 7.26
N SER A 272 -21.99 2.52 7.77
CA SER A 272 -23.16 3.33 7.43
C SER A 272 -22.97 4.74 7.96
N PRO A 273 -23.35 5.79 7.21
CA PRO A 273 -23.36 7.15 7.72
C PRO A 273 -24.19 7.22 9.01
N ALA A 274 -23.67 7.93 10.01
CA ALA A 274 -24.37 8.14 11.28
C ALA A 274 -25.61 9.02 11.11
#